data_c739f92f3bc90749d00e633d6cd39ac1
#
_entry.id   c739f92f3bc90749d00e633d6cd39ac1
#
_cell.length_a   1.000
_cell.length_b   1.000
_cell.length_c   1.000
_cell.angle_alpha   90.00
_cell.angle_beta   90.00
_cell.angle_gamma   90.00
#
_symmetry.space_group_name_H-M   'P 1'
#
loop_
_entity.id
_entity.type
_entity.pdbx_description
1 polymer ?
#
loop_
_entity_poly.entity_id
_entity_poly.type
_entity_poly.pdbx_seq_one_letter_code
_entity_poly.pdbx_strand_id
1 'polypeptide(L)'
;MLTDGNKPSGRGEGDCRETQATITDVLVRVQMLDGMHATTLVRPSQPWIDIAASQGPWAVAGAYLSHGIGHILFGFDHLLFVLGLILIVRSIRMLLLTVTGFTVAHSITLSLATLGLLHVPVPPVEACIALSILLLASEIVRLQRGERSLTASWPWAVAFVFGLLHGLGFASALIDIGLPQGDIPLALFAFNAGVEVGQLAFIAAVLGVMQLAKQFNMPAVVEGRLRTVTAYGVGTVAAFWFVERLAGFWT
;
A
#
# COMPACT_ATOMS: atom_id res chain seq x y z
N MET A 1 -53.04 -34.16 -0.82
CA MET A 1 -53.23 -34.40 -2.27
C MET A 1 -52.19 -33.58 -3.01
N LEU A 2 -51.35 -34.30 -3.64
CA LEU A 2 -50.11 -33.89 -4.33
C LEU A 2 -50.38 -32.98 -5.52
N THR A 3 -49.46 -32.02 -5.79
CA THR A 3 -48.96 -31.67 -7.11
C THR A 3 -47.75 -30.82 -6.90
N ASP A 4 -46.61 -31.31 -7.05
CA ASP A 4 -45.80 -31.67 -8.21
C ASP A 4 -45.15 -30.44 -8.88
N GLY A 5 -43.87 -30.55 -8.90
CA GLY A 5 -42.91 -29.55 -9.29
C GLY A 5 -42.97 -29.15 -10.77
N ASN A 6 -42.52 -27.96 -11.03
CA ASN A 6 -42.10 -27.59 -12.38
C ASN A 6 -40.75 -26.85 -12.34
N LYS A 7 -39.71 -27.57 -12.63
CA LYS A 7 -38.42 -27.06 -13.05
C LYS A 7 -38.54 -26.50 -14.46
N PRO A 8 -38.19 -25.28 -14.77
CA PRO A 8 -37.93 -24.92 -16.15
C PRO A 8 -36.51 -25.31 -16.55
N SER A 9 -36.39 -26.42 -17.22
CA SER A 9 -35.25 -26.76 -18.05
C SER A 9 -35.36 -25.97 -19.37
N GLY A 10 -34.80 -24.78 -19.40
CA GLY A 10 -34.66 -24.00 -20.62
C GLY A 10 -33.22 -24.09 -21.13
N ARG A 11 -32.83 -25.21 -21.73
CA ARG A 11 -31.77 -25.24 -22.73
C ARG A 11 -32.34 -24.64 -23.99
N GLY A 12 -32.12 -23.37 -24.21
CA GLY A 12 -32.23 -22.75 -25.52
C GLY A 12 -30.97 -23.10 -26.32
N GLU A 13 -31.01 -24.16 -27.12
CA GLU A 13 -30.13 -24.33 -28.29
C GLU A 13 -30.48 -23.23 -29.28
N GLY A 14 -29.83 -22.07 -29.13
CA GLY A 14 -29.83 -21.02 -30.13
C GLY A 14 -28.80 -21.35 -31.17
N ASP A 15 -29.27 -21.55 -32.40
CA ASP A 15 -28.53 -21.66 -33.65
C ASP A 15 -27.48 -20.55 -33.74
N CYS A 16 -26.19 -20.92 -33.54
CA CYS A 16 -25.06 -20.03 -33.72
C CYS A 16 -24.84 -19.76 -35.20
N ARG A 17 -25.60 -18.84 -35.77
CA ARG A 17 -25.17 -18.19 -37.00
C ARG A 17 -23.92 -17.37 -36.69
N GLU A 18 -22.84 -17.68 -37.40
CA GLU A 18 -21.62 -16.86 -37.46
C GLU A 18 -22.01 -15.42 -37.84
N THR A 19 -22.24 -14.58 -36.86
CA THR A 19 -22.27 -13.14 -37.03
C THR A 19 -20.85 -12.64 -36.88
N GLN A 20 -20.36 -11.96 -37.93
CA GLN A 20 -19.10 -11.23 -37.95
C GLN A 20 -18.87 -10.57 -36.59
N ALA A 21 -17.69 -10.83 -36.00
CA ALA A 21 -17.26 -10.28 -34.68
C ALA A 21 -17.27 -8.74 -34.79
N THR A 22 -18.36 -8.13 -34.42
CA THR A 22 -18.39 -6.70 -34.15
C THR A 22 -17.61 -6.50 -32.86
N ILE A 23 -16.50 -5.79 -32.95
CA ILE A 23 -15.66 -5.37 -31.81
C ILE A 23 -16.45 -4.30 -31.05
N THR A 24 -17.46 -4.73 -30.29
CA THR A 24 -18.29 -3.81 -29.53
C THR A 24 -18.23 -4.24 -28.07
N ASP A 25 -17.65 -3.40 -27.26
CA ASP A 25 -17.69 -3.55 -25.81
C ASP A 25 -19.14 -3.32 -25.35
N VAL A 26 -19.67 -4.23 -24.55
CA VAL A 26 -21.04 -4.16 -24.02
C VAL A 26 -21.01 -3.75 -22.56
N LEU A 27 -21.62 -2.61 -22.25
CA LEU A 27 -21.81 -2.19 -20.87
C LEU A 27 -23.00 -2.95 -20.27
N VAL A 28 -22.74 -3.83 -19.33
CA VAL A 28 -23.76 -4.60 -18.61
C VAL A 28 -23.96 -3.99 -17.23
N ARG A 29 -25.19 -3.58 -16.97
CA ARG A 29 -25.62 -3.12 -15.65
C ARG A 29 -26.47 -4.20 -15.00
N VAL A 30 -26.00 -4.76 -13.89
CA VAL A 30 -26.70 -5.76 -13.10
C VAL A 30 -27.25 -5.10 -11.85
N GLN A 31 -28.56 -5.20 -11.63
CA GLN A 31 -29.20 -4.78 -10.39
C GLN A 31 -29.42 -6.02 -9.53
N MET A 32 -28.83 -6.05 -8.35
CA MET A 32 -29.03 -7.12 -7.39
C MET A 32 -30.31 -6.92 -6.58
N LEU A 33 -30.84 -7.99 -6.00
CA LEU A 33 -32.09 -7.96 -5.22
C LEU A 33 -31.99 -7.10 -3.95
N ASP A 34 -30.77 -6.83 -3.49
CA ASP A 34 -30.46 -5.94 -2.35
C ASP A 34 -30.38 -4.45 -2.75
N GLY A 35 -30.68 -4.13 -4.01
CA GLY A 35 -30.67 -2.75 -4.53
C GLY A 35 -29.31 -2.26 -5.03
N MET A 36 -28.25 -3.06 -4.90
CA MET A 36 -26.92 -2.70 -5.43
C MET A 36 -26.87 -2.81 -6.96
N HIS A 37 -26.12 -1.92 -7.59
CA HIS A 37 -25.89 -1.92 -9.02
C HIS A 37 -24.42 -2.20 -9.32
N ALA A 38 -24.14 -3.26 -10.07
CA ALA A 38 -22.83 -3.50 -10.66
C ALA A 38 -22.86 -3.13 -12.12
N THR A 39 -21.94 -2.28 -12.58
CA THR A 39 -21.80 -1.93 -13.99
C THR A 39 -20.44 -2.40 -14.46
N THR A 40 -20.40 -3.32 -15.40
CA THR A 40 -19.16 -3.91 -15.92
C THR A 40 -19.15 -3.90 -17.44
N LEU A 41 -17.99 -3.64 -18.02
CA LEU A 41 -17.76 -3.68 -19.45
C LEU A 41 -17.39 -5.11 -19.86
N VAL A 42 -18.23 -5.75 -20.66
CA VAL A 42 -17.97 -7.08 -21.23
C VAL A 42 -17.26 -6.90 -22.56
N ARG A 43 -16.10 -7.48 -22.70
CA ARG A 43 -15.31 -7.47 -23.93
C ARG A 43 -15.50 -8.80 -24.67
N PRO A 44 -15.45 -8.81 -26.00
CA PRO A 44 -15.52 -10.05 -26.79
C PRO A 44 -14.43 -11.08 -26.42
N SER A 45 -13.29 -10.60 -25.93
CA SER A 45 -12.19 -11.45 -25.42
C SER A 45 -12.47 -12.10 -24.07
N GLN A 46 -13.47 -11.59 -23.31
CA GLN A 46 -13.86 -12.08 -21.99
C GLN A 46 -15.37 -11.96 -21.82
N PRO A 47 -16.14 -12.91 -22.41
CA PRO A 47 -17.61 -12.81 -22.54
C PRO A 47 -18.37 -13.21 -21.26
N TRP A 48 -17.71 -13.28 -20.11
CA TRP A 48 -18.36 -13.58 -18.83
C TRP A 48 -18.11 -12.48 -17.82
N ILE A 49 -19.02 -12.34 -16.87
CA ILE A 49 -18.93 -11.43 -15.74
C ILE A 49 -18.94 -12.27 -14.47
N ASP A 50 -17.94 -12.14 -13.66
CA ASP A 50 -17.98 -12.61 -12.27
C ASP A 50 -18.73 -11.55 -11.44
N ILE A 51 -20.01 -11.82 -11.18
CA ILE A 51 -20.79 -11.03 -10.23
C ILE A 51 -20.36 -11.48 -8.83
N ALA A 52 -19.40 -10.77 -8.24
CA ALA A 52 -19.06 -11.01 -6.86
C ALA A 52 -20.31 -10.83 -5.99
N ALA A 53 -20.73 -11.90 -5.32
CA ALA A 53 -21.76 -11.80 -4.29
C ALA A 53 -21.35 -10.71 -3.31
N SER A 54 -22.30 -9.87 -2.86
CA SER A 54 -22.03 -8.80 -1.90
C SER A 54 -21.28 -9.37 -0.70
N GLN A 55 -20.01 -9.01 -0.58
CA GLN A 55 -19.22 -9.43 0.57
C GLN A 55 -19.76 -8.67 1.78
N GLY A 56 -20.10 -9.40 2.84
CA GLY A 56 -20.52 -8.74 4.07
C GLY A 56 -19.40 -7.80 4.60
N PRO A 57 -19.75 -6.75 5.36
CA PRO A 57 -18.80 -5.72 5.77
C PRO A 57 -17.56 -6.27 6.51
N TRP A 58 -17.70 -7.36 7.22
CA TRP A 58 -16.59 -8.05 7.90
C TRP A 58 -15.62 -8.74 6.91
N ALA A 59 -16.12 -9.27 5.81
CA ALA A 59 -15.29 -9.86 4.77
C ALA A 59 -14.49 -8.78 4.03
N VAL A 60 -15.13 -7.64 3.73
CA VAL A 60 -14.48 -6.45 3.17
C VAL A 60 -13.38 -5.96 4.12
N ALA A 61 -13.70 -5.76 5.40
CA ALA A 61 -12.75 -5.30 6.39
C ALA A 61 -11.53 -6.25 6.51
N GLY A 62 -11.77 -7.57 6.56
CA GLY A 62 -10.71 -8.57 6.64
C GLY A 62 -9.81 -8.60 5.39
N ALA A 63 -10.40 -8.51 4.20
CA ALA A 63 -9.66 -8.46 2.95
C ALA A 63 -8.76 -7.23 2.87
N TYR A 64 -9.30 -6.03 3.14
CA TYR A 64 -8.53 -4.79 3.07
C TYR A 64 -7.50 -4.66 4.19
N LEU A 65 -7.78 -5.17 5.39
CA LEU A 65 -6.78 -5.29 6.47
C LEU A 65 -5.57 -6.14 6.00
N SER A 66 -5.87 -7.30 5.42
CA SER A 66 -4.83 -8.20 4.88
C SER A 66 -4.03 -7.54 3.75
N HIS A 67 -4.71 -6.82 2.84
CA HIS A 67 -4.05 -6.05 1.80
C HIS A 67 -3.15 -4.93 2.36
N GLY A 68 -3.59 -4.22 3.40
CA GLY A 68 -2.78 -3.20 4.07
C GLY A 68 -1.53 -3.77 4.73
N ILE A 69 -1.64 -4.92 5.42
CA ILE A 69 -0.48 -5.63 5.99
C ILE A 69 0.47 -6.05 4.86
N GLY A 70 -0.06 -6.67 3.80
CA GLY A 70 0.73 -7.09 2.63
C GLY A 70 1.42 -5.91 1.95
N HIS A 71 0.72 -4.79 1.78
CA HIS A 71 1.29 -3.56 1.20
C HIS A 71 2.56 -3.11 1.90
N ILE A 72 2.59 -3.13 3.24
CA ILE A 72 3.77 -2.79 4.01
C ILE A 72 4.84 -3.87 3.92
N LEU A 73 4.50 -5.14 4.12
CA LEU A 73 5.49 -6.22 4.19
C LEU A 73 6.16 -6.52 2.85
N PHE A 74 5.50 -6.23 1.74
CA PHE A 74 6.06 -6.39 0.38
C PHE A 74 6.46 -5.06 -0.27
N GLY A 75 6.09 -3.93 0.33
CA GLY A 75 6.50 -2.58 -0.07
C GLY A 75 7.89 -2.24 0.47
N PHE A 76 8.94 -2.58 -0.26
CA PHE A 76 10.33 -2.34 0.18
C PHE A 76 10.60 -0.87 0.51
N ASP A 77 9.95 0.06 -0.15
CA ASP A 77 10.04 1.50 0.12
C ASP A 77 9.66 1.81 1.57
N HIS A 78 8.52 1.27 2.03
CA HIS A 78 8.01 1.44 3.37
C HIS A 78 8.93 0.78 4.41
N LEU A 79 9.40 -0.45 4.12
CA LEU A 79 10.28 -1.18 5.02
C LEU A 79 11.61 -0.45 5.23
N LEU A 80 12.21 0.07 4.14
CA LEU A 80 13.46 0.82 4.22
C LEU A 80 13.27 2.17 4.92
N PHE A 81 12.12 2.83 4.70
CA PHE A 81 11.77 4.05 5.38
C PHE A 81 11.62 3.83 6.90
N VAL A 82 10.83 2.83 7.31
CA VAL A 82 10.64 2.47 8.73
C VAL A 82 11.96 2.00 9.37
N LEU A 83 12.78 1.24 8.64
CA LEU A 83 14.12 0.87 9.11
C LEU A 83 15.00 2.11 9.37
N GLY A 84 14.96 3.09 8.48
CA GLY A 84 15.63 4.38 8.67
C GLY A 84 15.17 5.10 9.94
N LEU A 85 13.86 5.13 10.19
CA LEU A 85 13.30 5.72 11.41
C LEU A 85 13.75 4.97 12.68
N ILE A 86 13.79 3.62 12.67
CA ILE A 86 14.27 2.82 13.81
C ILE A 86 15.72 3.16 14.14
N LEU A 87 16.56 3.41 13.14
CA LEU A 87 17.97 3.75 13.35
C LEU A 87 18.19 5.19 13.86
N ILE A 88 17.25 6.10 13.59
CA ILE A 88 17.33 7.52 13.99
C ILE A 88 16.66 7.76 15.33
N VAL A 89 15.46 7.22 15.53
CA VAL A 89 14.60 7.52 16.69
C VAL A 89 14.98 6.61 17.88
N ARG A 90 15.42 7.22 18.98
CA ARG A 90 15.92 6.46 20.15
C ARG A 90 14.82 6.01 21.10
N SER A 91 13.71 6.73 21.15
CA SER A 91 12.59 6.45 22.08
C SER A 91 11.51 5.64 21.38
N ILE A 92 11.11 4.51 21.97
CA ILE A 92 10.01 3.69 21.42
C ILE A 92 8.69 4.47 21.36
N ARG A 93 8.40 5.31 22.35
CA ARG A 93 7.18 6.14 22.33
C ARG A 93 7.18 7.11 21.16
N MET A 94 8.34 7.75 20.91
CA MET A 94 8.49 8.67 19.78
C MET A 94 8.44 7.90 18.47
N LEU A 95 9.02 6.71 18.37
CA LEU A 95 8.96 5.86 17.18
C LEU A 95 7.52 5.48 16.85
N LEU A 96 6.74 5.04 17.82
CA LEU A 96 5.32 4.72 17.62
C LEU A 96 4.53 5.95 17.17
N LEU A 97 4.70 7.10 17.84
CA LEU A 97 4.05 8.35 17.43
C LEU A 97 4.43 8.75 16.00
N THR A 98 5.70 8.56 15.63
CA THR A 98 6.23 8.87 14.31
C THR A 98 5.59 7.99 13.22
N VAL A 99 5.47 6.69 13.49
CA VAL A 99 4.89 5.73 12.56
C VAL A 99 3.38 5.95 12.42
N THR A 100 2.66 6.14 13.53
CA THR A 100 1.23 6.50 13.50
C THR A 100 1.01 7.83 12.77
N GLY A 101 1.88 8.83 12.97
CA GLY A 101 1.83 10.09 12.22
C GLY A 101 1.99 9.89 10.71
N PHE A 102 2.88 8.99 10.30
CA PHE A 102 3.03 8.58 8.91
C PHE A 102 1.75 7.92 8.38
N THR A 103 1.17 6.94 9.11
CA THR A 103 -0.06 6.25 8.69
C THR A 103 -1.24 7.21 8.56
N VAL A 104 -1.39 8.15 9.48
CA VAL A 104 -2.45 9.18 9.41
C VAL A 104 -2.28 10.03 8.15
N ALA A 105 -1.09 10.52 7.88
CA ALA A 105 -0.78 11.32 6.69
C ALA A 105 -1.02 10.52 5.40
N HIS A 106 -0.52 9.28 5.35
CA HIS A 106 -0.76 8.32 4.27
C HIS A 106 -2.26 8.12 4.02
N SER A 107 -3.03 7.90 5.08
CA SER A 107 -4.49 7.71 5.00
C SER A 107 -5.20 8.92 4.39
N ILE A 108 -4.79 10.13 4.75
CA ILE A 108 -5.38 11.36 4.21
C ILE A 108 -5.19 11.44 2.70
N THR A 109 -3.96 11.33 2.21
CA THR A 109 -3.67 11.47 0.79
C THR A 109 -4.17 10.29 -0.03
N LEU A 110 -4.07 9.07 0.49
CA LEU A 110 -4.65 7.89 -0.14
C LEU A 110 -6.15 8.05 -0.32
N SER A 111 -6.87 8.47 0.74
CA SER A 111 -8.32 8.68 0.66
C SER A 111 -8.69 9.79 -0.33
N LEU A 112 -7.99 10.92 -0.31
CA LEU A 112 -8.25 12.03 -1.25
C LEU A 112 -8.02 11.60 -2.70
N ALA A 113 -6.94 10.87 -2.97
CA ALA A 113 -6.62 10.41 -4.31
C ALA A 113 -7.60 9.31 -4.78
N THR A 114 -7.94 8.35 -3.91
CA THR A 114 -8.89 7.27 -4.23
C THR A 114 -10.31 7.79 -4.47
N LEU A 115 -10.72 8.84 -3.76
CA LEU A 115 -12.01 9.51 -3.98
C LEU A 115 -12.02 10.45 -5.19
N GLY A 116 -10.90 10.54 -5.93
CA GLY A 116 -10.80 11.40 -7.11
C GLY A 116 -10.70 12.89 -6.81
N LEU A 117 -10.48 13.27 -5.54
CA LEU A 117 -10.32 14.67 -5.13
C LEU A 117 -8.90 15.20 -5.38
N LEU A 118 -7.95 14.31 -5.55
CA LEU A 118 -6.55 14.65 -5.80
C LEU A 118 -5.99 13.77 -6.92
N HIS A 119 -5.49 14.38 -7.98
CA HIS A 119 -4.87 13.70 -9.11
C HIS A 119 -3.42 14.14 -9.22
N VAL A 120 -2.50 13.22 -8.97
CA VAL A 120 -1.06 13.47 -9.08
C VAL A 120 -0.45 12.38 -9.97
N PRO A 121 0.43 12.75 -10.91
CA PRO A 121 1.14 11.76 -11.73
C PRO A 121 1.97 10.82 -10.83
N VAL A 122 1.88 9.52 -11.05
CA VAL A 122 2.56 8.50 -10.23
C VAL A 122 4.09 8.62 -10.31
N PRO A 123 4.73 8.78 -11.49
CA PRO A 123 6.20 8.76 -11.58
C PRO A 123 6.91 9.81 -10.73
N PRO A 124 6.51 11.10 -10.68
CA PRO A 124 7.11 12.08 -9.77
C PRO A 124 6.95 11.71 -8.30
N VAL A 125 5.80 11.16 -7.91
CA VAL A 125 5.55 10.74 -6.53
C VAL A 125 6.51 9.62 -6.13
N GLU A 126 6.67 8.62 -6.97
CA GLU A 126 7.60 7.50 -6.74
C GLU A 126 9.05 7.98 -6.61
N ALA A 127 9.48 8.92 -7.44
CA ALA A 127 10.80 9.52 -7.31
C ALA A 127 10.95 10.25 -5.96
N CYS A 128 9.94 11.00 -5.51
CA CYS A 128 9.94 11.65 -4.19
C CYS A 128 9.95 10.63 -3.04
N ILE A 129 9.28 9.48 -3.19
CA ILE A 129 9.32 8.38 -2.23
C ILE A 129 10.76 7.85 -2.10
N ALA A 130 11.42 7.55 -3.21
CA ALA A 130 12.82 7.10 -3.19
C ALA A 130 13.74 8.15 -2.57
N LEU A 131 13.54 9.43 -2.90
CA LEU A 131 14.29 10.54 -2.32
C LEU A 131 14.09 10.63 -0.80
N SER A 132 12.90 10.37 -0.28
CA SER A 132 12.62 10.37 1.16
C SER A 132 13.46 9.35 1.92
N ILE A 133 13.64 8.16 1.35
CA ILE A 133 14.48 7.09 1.92
C ILE A 133 15.96 7.49 1.86
N LEU A 134 16.40 8.08 0.75
CA LEU A 134 17.76 8.58 0.59
C LEU A 134 18.11 9.68 1.60
N LEU A 135 17.16 10.60 1.86
CA LEU A 135 17.31 11.62 2.89
C LEU A 135 17.47 11.00 4.28
N LEU A 136 16.62 10.01 4.64
CA LEU A 136 16.77 9.29 5.92
C LEU A 136 18.13 8.59 6.04
N ALA A 137 18.57 7.92 4.98
CA ALA A 137 19.89 7.28 4.97
C ALA A 137 21.03 8.29 5.21
N SER A 138 20.94 9.47 4.59
CA SER A 138 21.90 10.57 4.79
C SER A 138 21.86 11.09 6.24
N GLU A 139 20.68 11.22 6.83
CA GLU A 139 20.49 11.67 8.21
C GLU A 139 21.10 10.68 9.22
N ILE A 140 21.04 9.37 8.95
CA ILE A 140 21.72 8.34 9.80
C ILE A 140 23.24 8.58 9.80
N VAL A 141 23.84 8.82 8.63
CA VAL A 141 25.28 9.07 8.50
C VAL A 141 25.67 10.38 9.22
N ARG A 142 24.88 11.45 9.07
CA ARG A 142 25.11 12.73 9.77
C ARG A 142 25.08 12.56 11.29
N LEU A 143 24.10 11.83 11.81
CA LEU A 143 24.02 11.52 13.23
C LEU A 143 25.25 10.78 13.76
N GLN A 144 25.80 9.85 12.97
CA GLN A 144 27.02 9.14 13.36
C GLN A 144 28.26 10.04 13.39
N ARG A 145 28.28 11.11 12.59
CA ARG A 145 29.31 12.14 12.58
C ARG A 145 29.14 13.18 13.70
N GLY A 146 28.08 13.06 14.50
CA GLY A 146 27.75 14.02 15.55
C GLY A 146 27.10 15.31 15.03
N GLU A 147 26.65 15.32 13.79
CA GLU A 147 25.98 16.46 13.18
C GLU A 147 24.50 16.52 13.61
N ARG A 148 23.90 17.70 13.45
CA ARG A 148 22.46 17.86 13.72
C ARG A 148 21.65 17.17 12.63
N SER A 149 20.61 16.44 13.04
CA SER A 149 19.65 15.77 12.16
C SER A 149 18.27 16.38 12.35
N LEU A 150 17.61 16.74 11.25
CA LEU A 150 16.25 17.23 11.25
C LEU A 150 15.29 16.15 11.72
N THR A 151 15.46 14.94 11.20
CA THR A 151 14.63 13.77 11.55
C THR A 151 14.77 13.38 13.02
N ALA A 152 15.97 13.49 13.61
CA ALA A 152 16.15 13.23 15.02
C ALA A 152 15.50 14.30 15.92
N SER A 153 15.40 15.55 15.42
CA SER A 153 14.78 16.66 16.14
C SER A 153 13.25 16.65 16.08
N TRP A 154 12.70 16.35 14.90
CA TRP A 154 11.26 16.40 14.60
C TRP A 154 10.80 15.14 13.83
N PRO A 155 10.98 13.92 14.39
CA PRO A 155 10.76 12.69 13.64
C PRO A 155 9.32 12.53 13.16
N TRP A 156 8.34 12.88 13.99
CA TRP A 156 6.92 12.80 13.65
C TRP A 156 6.53 13.75 12.49
N ALA A 157 7.13 14.95 12.45
CA ALA A 157 6.82 15.92 11.40
C ALA A 157 7.40 15.47 10.05
N VAL A 158 8.63 14.96 10.06
CA VAL A 158 9.28 14.39 8.87
C VAL A 158 8.50 13.20 8.36
N ALA A 159 8.10 12.27 9.23
CA ALA A 159 7.32 11.11 8.86
C ALA A 159 5.92 11.49 8.35
N PHE A 160 5.29 12.50 8.92
CA PHE A 160 4.00 13.00 8.44
C PHE A 160 4.10 13.53 7.01
N VAL A 161 5.08 14.38 6.70
CA VAL A 161 5.29 14.92 5.35
C VAL A 161 5.54 13.80 4.34
N PHE A 162 6.39 12.83 4.68
CA PHE A 162 6.64 11.70 3.79
C PHE A 162 5.48 10.73 3.70
N GLY A 163 4.68 10.57 4.76
CA GLY A 163 3.44 9.82 4.74
C GLY A 163 2.45 10.37 3.71
N LEU A 164 2.32 11.71 3.60
CA LEU A 164 1.50 12.34 2.56
C LEU A 164 1.95 11.94 1.14
N LEU A 165 3.25 11.89 0.90
CA LEU A 165 3.80 11.47 -0.40
C LEU A 165 3.54 9.98 -0.68
N HIS A 166 3.78 9.12 0.31
CA HIS A 166 3.59 7.67 0.15
C HIS A 166 2.13 7.29 -0.13
N GLY A 167 1.16 7.98 0.49
CA GLY A 167 -0.26 7.73 0.24
C GLY A 167 -0.71 8.06 -1.19
N LEU A 168 -0.05 9.03 -1.84
CA LEU A 168 -0.32 9.36 -3.25
C LEU A 168 0.17 8.27 -4.20
N GLY A 169 1.29 7.60 -3.88
CA GLY A 169 1.90 6.59 -4.75
C GLY A 169 1.09 5.30 -4.88
N PHE A 170 0.20 5.00 -3.92
CA PHE A 170 -0.56 3.74 -3.91
C PHE A 170 -2.01 3.86 -4.36
N ALA A 171 -2.51 5.07 -4.57
CA ALA A 171 -3.92 5.30 -4.88
C ALA A 171 -4.39 4.59 -6.16
N SER A 172 -3.59 4.60 -7.22
CA SER A 172 -3.90 3.90 -8.48
C SER A 172 -4.01 2.39 -8.28
N ALA A 173 -3.05 1.77 -7.57
CA ALA A 173 -3.07 0.35 -7.29
C ALA A 173 -4.31 -0.06 -6.46
N LEU A 174 -4.74 0.76 -5.52
CA LEU A 174 -5.94 0.48 -4.73
C LEU A 174 -7.22 0.59 -5.56
N ILE A 175 -7.27 1.51 -6.52
CA ILE A 175 -8.38 1.63 -7.49
C ILE A 175 -8.43 0.39 -8.40
N ASP A 176 -7.27 -0.09 -8.87
CA ASP A 176 -7.15 -1.26 -9.75
C ASP A 176 -7.58 -2.56 -9.04
N ILE A 177 -7.34 -2.70 -7.74
CA ILE A 177 -7.85 -3.82 -6.93
C ILE A 177 -9.38 -3.83 -6.89
N GLY A 178 -10.01 -2.66 -7.08
CA GLY A 178 -11.46 -2.46 -7.05
C GLY A 178 -11.97 -2.17 -5.64
N LEU A 179 -12.64 -1.05 -5.48
CA LEU A 179 -13.26 -0.66 -4.21
C LEU A 179 -14.76 -0.95 -4.24
N PRO A 180 -15.30 -1.62 -3.21
CA PRO A 180 -16.74 -1.83 -3.10
C PRO A 180 -17.43 -0.49 -2.91
N GLN A 181 -18.27 -0.10 -3.89
CA GLN A 181 -18.90 1.22 -3.98
C GLN A 181 -19.68 1.62 -2.71
N GLY A 182 -20.26 0.64 -1.99
CA GLY A 182 -21.01 0.88 -0.75
C GLY A 182 -20.15 1.00 0.50
N ASP A 183 -18.92 0.45 0.50
CA ASP A 183 -18.10 0.26 1.70
C ASP A 183 -16.72 0.93 1.59
N ILE A 184 -16.56 1.93 0.71
CA ILE A 184 -15.29 2.64 0.51
C ILE A 184 -14.67 3.14 1.84
N PRO A 185 -15.41 3.81 2.74
CA PRO A 185 -14.83 4.26 4.01
C PRO A 185 -14.31 3.12 4.88
N LEU A 186 -15.06 2.00 4.93
CA LEU A 186 -14.67 0.82 5.69
C LEU A 186 -13.41 0.16 5.08
N ALA A 187 -13.37 0.04 3.76
CA ALA A 187 -12.22 -0.51 3.03
C ALA A 187 -10.95 0.32 3.27
N LEU A 188 -11.04 1.64 3.14
CA LEU A 188 -9.92 2.57 3.38
C LEU A 188 -9.46 2.54 4.83
N PHE A 189 -10.39 2.52 5.80
CA PHE A 189 -10.06 2.41 7.21
C PHE A 189 -9.37 1.08 7.52
N ALA A 190 -9.93 -0.04 7.06
CA ALA A 190 -9.36 -1.37 7.29
C ALA A 190 -7.98 -1.53 6.63
N PHE A 191 -7.81 -0.99 5.41
CA PHE A 191 -6.51 -0.96 4.74
C PHE A 191 -5.45 -0.22 5.56
N ASN A 192 -5.76 1.01 6.02
CA ASN A 192 -4.82 1.80 6.80
C ASN A 192 -4.55 1.22 8.20
N ALA A 193 -5.54 0.57 8.82
CA ALA A 193 -5.32 -0.23 10.03
C ALA A 193 -4.35 -1.40 9.75
N GLY A 194 -4.47 -2.05 8.59
CA GLY A 194 -3.53 -3.06 8.13
C GLY A 194 -2.11 -2.52 7.91
N VAL A 195 -1.98 -1.33 7.33
CA VAL A 195 -0.71 -0.62 7.19
C VAL A 195 -0.05 -0.43 8.55
N GLU A 196 -0.77 0.11 9.54
CA GLU A 196 -0.26 0.32 10.90
C GLU A 196 0.17 -1.00 11.55
N VAL A 197 -0.65 -2.05 11.46
CA VAL A 197 -0.32 -3.38 11.99
C VAL A 197 0.94 -3.94 11.33
N GLY A 198 1.06 -3.83 10.01
CA GLY A 198 2.25 -4.27 9.27
C GLY A 198 3.52 -3.55 9.70
N GLN A 199 3.46 -2.22 9.88
CA GLN A 199 4.58 -1.42 10.37
C GLN A 199 4.98 -1.80 11.80
N LEU A 200 4.02 -1.96 12.71
CA LEU A 200 4.28 -2.37 14.08
C LEU A 200 4.90 -3.78 14.16
N ALA A 201 4.42 -4.71 13.33
CA ALA A 201 5.00 -6.04 13.23
C ALA A 201 6.45 -6.00 12.73
N PHE A 202 6.75 -5.20 11.72
CA PHE A 202 8.12 -5.01 11.22
C PHE A 202 9.02 -4.37 12.28
N ILE A 203 8.57 -3.32 12.97
CA ILE A 203 9.31 -2.70 14.09
C ILE A 203 9.62 -3.72 15.17
N ALA A 204 8.62 -4.51 15.59
CA ALA A 204 8.80 -5.53 16.59
C ALA A 204 9.84 -6.57 16.17
N ALA A 205 9.79 -7.01 14.90
CA ALA A 205 10.77 -7.96 14.37
C ALA A 205 12.19 -7.37 14.36
N VAL A 206 12.38 -6.14 13.86
CA VAL A 206 13.70 -5.49 13.82
C VAL A 206 14.24 -5.25 15.22
N LEU A 207 13.42 -4.73 16.15
CA LEU A 207 13.84 -4.52 17.53
C LEU A 207 14.14 -5.84 18.24
N GLY A 208 13.39 -6.90 17.98
CA GLY A 208 13.66 -8.25 18.46
C GLY A 208 15.02 -8.77 17.99
N VAL A 209 15.33 -8.64 16.71
CA VAL A 209 16.64 -9.00 16.14
C VAL A 209 17.76 -8.18 16.79
N MET A 210 17.56 -6.86 16.92
CA MET A 210 18.54 -5.99 17.59
C MET A 210 18.77 -6.38 19.05
N GLN A 211 17.71 -6.77 19.78
CA GLN A 211 17.82 -7.20 21.17
C GLN A 211 18.53 -8.56 21.30
N LEU A 212 18.26 -9.50 20.39
CA LEU A 212 18.99 -10.78 20.32
C LEU A 212 20.47 -10.54 19.99
N ALA A 213 20.78 -9.67 19.05
CA ALA A 213 22.16 -9.34 18.69
C ALA A 213 22.95 -8.77 19.89
N LYS A 214 22.31 -7.99 20.77
CA LYS A 214 22.93 -7.46 21.98
C LYS A 214 23.35 -8.56 22.98
N GLN A 215 22.70 -9.73 22.97
CA GLN A 215 23.08 -10.84 23.84
C GLN A 215 24.46 -11.44 23.51
N PHE A 216 24.92 -11.22 22.25
CA PHE A 216 26.25 -11.65 21.79
C PHE A 216 27.37 -10.68 22.18
N ASN A 217 27.12 -9.69 23.05
CA ASN A 217 28.10 -8.71 23.54
C ASN A 217 28.99 -8.11 22.44
N MET A 218 28.38 -7.72 21.31
CA MET A 218 29.12 -7.13 20.20
C MET A 218 29.86 -5.86 20.65
N PRO A 219 31.14 -5.70 20.28
CA PRO A 219 31.86 -4.46 20.54
C PRO A 219 31.14 -3.24 19.94
N ALA A 220 31.12 -2.11 20.64
CA ALA A 220 30.48 -0.88 20.17
C ALA A 220 30.96 -0.43 18.78
N VAL A 221 32.22 -0.74 18.45
CA VAL A 221 32.76 -0.49 17.10
C VAL A 221 32.05 -1.29 16.01
N VAL A 222 31.66 -2.54 16.29
CA VAL A 222 30.93 -3.40 15.37
C VAL A 222 29.50 -2.88 15.19
N GLU A 223 28.84 -2.48 16.27
CA GLU A 223 27.51 -1.86 16.21
C GLU A 223 27.52 -0.57 15.35
N GLY A 224 28.51 0.30 15.56
CA GLY A 224 28.67 1.51 14.76
C GLY A 224 28.90 1.22 13.28
N ARG A 225 29.76 0.23 12.97
CA ARG A 225 30.00 -0.19 11.58
C ARG A 225 28.75 -0.77 10.93
N LEU A 226 27.98 -1.59 11.65
CA LEU A 226 26.75 -2.17 11.14
C LEU A 226 25.72 -1.09 10.80
N ARG A 227 25.55 -0.08 11.65
CA ARG A 227 24.69 1.08 11.36
C ARG A 227 25.14 1.82 10.11
N THR A 228 26.45 2.03 9.95
CA THR A 228 27.03 2.68 8.78
C THR A 228 26.76 1.86 7.53
N VAL A 229 27.04 0.57 7.55
CA VAL A 229 26.79 -0.33 6.40
C VAL A 229 25.31 -0.35 6.02
N THR A 230 24.44 -0.43 7.02
CA THR A 230 22.97 -0.37 6.77
C THR A 230 22.57 0.96 6.13
N ALA A 231 23.08 2.10 6.64
CA ALA A 231 22.76 3.41 6.08
C ALA A 231 23.23 3.55 4.63
N TYR A 232 24.45 3.12 4.31
CA TYR A 232 24.95 3.13 2.93
C TYR A 232 24.20 2.15 2.03
N GLY A 233 23.85 0.94 2.52
CA GLY A 233 23.05 -0.03 1.78
C GLY A 233 21.68 0.54 1.41
N VAL A 234 20.95 1.06 2.40
CA VAL A 234 19.64 1.71 2.20
C VAL A 234 19.78 2.91 1.25
N GLY A 235 20.78 3.76 1.47
CA GLY A 235 21.03 4.94 0.63
C GLY A 235 21.35 4.60 -0.81
N THR A 236 22.16 3.54 -1.05
CA THR A 236 22.49 3.10 -2.41
C THR A 236 21.26 2.57 -3.15
N VAL A 237 20.43 1.74 -2.51
CA VAL A 237 19.20 1.25 -3.10
C VAL A 237 18.23 2.39 -3.40
N ALA A 238 18.05 3.31 -2.45
CA ALA A 238 17.19 4.47 -2.64
C ALA A 238 17.68 5.41 -3.74
N ALA A 239 19.00 5.63 -3.86
CA ALA A 239 19.60 6.42 -4.92
C ALA A 239 19.40 5.77 -6.29
N PHE A 240 19.57 4.44 -6.38
CA PHE A 240 19.30 3.69 -7.60
C PHE A 240 17.84 3.85 -8.03
N TRP A 241 16.88 3.61 -7.14
CA TRP A 241 15.45 3.80 -7.44
C TRP A 241 15.10 5.24 -7.82
N PHE A 242 15.72 6.22 -7.15
CA PHE A 242 15.49 7.62 -7.48
C PHE A 242 15.93 7.95 -8.92
N VAL A 243 17.13 7.50 -9.33
CA VAL A 243 17.63 7.70 -10.69
C VAL A 243 16.80 6.94 -11.72
N GLU A 244 16.43 5.69 -11.42
CA GLU A 244 15.58 4.85 -12.27
C GLU A 244 14.20 5.51 -12.53
N ARG A 245 13.54 5.97 -11.47
CA ARG A 245 12.24 6.65 -11.56
C ARG A 245 12.33 7.99 -12.27
N LEU A 246 13.42 8.74 -12.08
CA LEU A 246 13.68 9.96 -12.87
C LEU A 246 13.89 9.65 -14.36
N ALA A 247 14.66 8.63 -14.69
CA ALA A 247 14.89 8.24 -16.07
C ALA A 247 13.59 7.86 -16.79
N GLY A 248 12.64 7.23 -16.05
CA GLY A 248 11.31 6.88 -16.55
C GLY A 248 10.41 8.08 -16.89
N PHE A 249 10.82 9.33 -16.62
CA PHE A 249 10.04 10.51 -17.05
C PHE A 249 10.20 10.81 -18.55
N TRP A 250 11.24 10.29 -19.19
CA TRP A 250 11.57 10.54 -20.58
C TRP A 250 11.37 9.31 -21.49
N THR A 251 10.94 8.20 -20.93
CA THR A 251 10.62 6.97 -21.68
C THR A 251 9.11 6.74 -21.74
#